data_ae3a588f5ed86d49ef410a0596fcf5e7
#
_entry.id   ae3a588f5ed86d49ef410a0596fcf5e7
#
_cell.length_a   1.000
_cell.length_b   1.000
_cell.length_c   1.000
_cell.angle_alpha   90.00
_cell.angle_beta   90.00
_cell.angle_gamma   90.00
#
_symmetry.space_group_name_H-M   'P 1'
#
loop_
_entity.id
_entity.type
_entity.pdbx_description
1 polymer ?
#
loop_
_entity_poly.entity_id
_entity_poly.type
_entity_poly.pdbx_seq_one_letter_code
_entity_poly.pdbx_strand_id
1 'polypeptide(L)'
;MLRGVRLGVLRSSATQRHGATRWIREANGALSVDVVDLHPALLVMDWANYAKFVLFHEYLHVLGHRAHDSVFRTLERSWPDREASQRGKAFTHARRLARAKWHWVCPSCDQRFPRQRRGGGRYLCRSCRTALVDVPVHDIQ
;
A
#
# COMPACT_ATOMS: atom_id res chain seq x y z
N MET A 1 -12.77 20.70 12.07
CA MET A 1 -13.26 19.91 10.94
C MET A 1 -12.73 18.47 10.93
N LEU A 2 -11.45 18.22 11.17
CA LEU A 2 -10.90 16.84 11.20
C LEU A 2 -11.03 16.15 12.56
N ARG A 3 -11.33 16.86 13.62
CA ARG A 3 -11.38 16.32 15.01
C ARG A 3 -12.47 15.28 15.24
N GLY A 4 -13.53 15.29 14.44
CA GLY A 4 -14.62 14.34 14.57
C GLY A 4 -14.48 13.10 13.68
N VAL A 5 -13.38 12.97 12.92
CA VAL A 5 -13.18 11.86 12.01
C VAL A 5 -12.69 10.64 12.79
N ARG A 6 -13.44 9.53 12.69
CA ARG A 6 -13.04 8.27 13.32
C ARG A 6 -11.88 7.64 12.56
N LEU A 7 -10.97 7.03 13.30
CA LEU A 7 -9.87 6.28 12.74
C LEU A 7 -10.10 4.77 12.93
N GLY A 8 -9.78 4.00 11.92
CA GLY A 8 -9.89 2.55 11.95
C GLY A 8 -8.69 1.90 11.26
N VAL A 9 -8.79 0.60 11.02
CA VAL A 9 -7.74 -0.16 10.37
C VAL A 9 -8.28 -0.97 9.20
N LEU A 10 -7.45 -1.10 8.16
CA LEU A 10 -7.72 -1.99 7.04
C LEU A 10 -7.50 -3.45 7.45
N ARG A 11 -7.92 -4.39 6.60
CA ARG A 11 -7.57 -5.79 6.76
C ARG A 11 -6.05 -5.95 6.68
N SER A 12 -5.49 -6.73 7.59
CA SER A 12 -4.04 -7.01 7.59
C SER A 12 -3.57 -7.69 6.31
N SER A 13 -4.50 -8.33 5.58
CA SER A 13 -4.22 -9.01 4.31
C SER A 13 -4.05 -8.05 3.13
N ALA A 14 -4.37 -6.77 3.25
CA ALA A 14 -4.18 -5.81 2.16
C ALA A 14 -2.69 -5.64 1.86
N THR A 15 -2.33 -5.61 0.57
CA THR A 15 -0.94 -5.41 0.14
C THR A 15 -0.74 -4.10 -0.61
N GLN A 16 -1.74 -3.67 -1.40
CA GLN A 16 -1.64 -2.46 -2.21
C GLN A 16 -2.31 -1.25 -1.56
N ARG A 17 -3.31 -1.48 -0.73
CA ARG A 17 -4.04 -0.40 -0.06
C ARG A 17 -3.38 -0.11 1.28
N HIS A 18 -2.91 1.12 1.44
CA HIS A 18 -2.21 1.56 2.66
C HIS A 18 -3.13 2.34 3.59
N GLY A 19 -4.12 3.03 3.02
CA GLY A 19 -5.16 3.74 3.74
C GLY A 19 -6.43 3.81 2.90
N ALA A 20 -7.53 4.20 3.50
CA ALA A 20 -8.79 4.39 2.81
C ALA A 20 -9.69 5.35 3.60
N THR A 21 -10.44 6.15 2.87
CA THR A 21 -11.52 6.96 3.44
C THR A 21 -12.84 6.28 3.07
N ARG A 22 -13.60 5.87 4.08
CA ARG A 22 -14.92 5.26 3.88
C ARG A 22 -16.01 6.31 4.04
N TRP A 23 -17.00 6.24 3.15
CA TRP A 23 -18.11 7.18 3.08
C TRP A 23 -19.41 6.46 3.35
N ILE A 24 -20.34 7.16 3.99
CA ILE A 24 -21.72 6.70 4.14
C ILE A 24 -22.64 7.66 3.40
N ARG A 25 -23.73 7.11 2.87
CA ARG A 25 -24.79 7.91 2.24
C ARG A 25 -25.85 8.21 3.28
N GLU A 26 -26.04 9.49 3.51
CA GLU A 26 -27.10 9.97 4.41
C GLU A 26 -28.47 9.81 3.79
N ALA A 27 -29.53 9.95 4.62
CA ALA A 27 -30.90 9.81 4.18
C ALA A 27 -31.28 10.79 3.06
N ASN A 28 -30.67 11.97 3.04
CA ASN A 28 -30.89 12.99 2.02
C ASN A 28 -30.04 12.77 0.74
N GLY A 29 -29.32 11.65 0.63
CA GLY A 29 -28.47 11.32 -0.50
C GLY A 29 -27.07 11.91 -0.44
N ALA A 30 -26.76 12.77 0.51
CA ALA A 30 -25.43 13.35 0.68
C ALA A 30 -24.44 12.29 1.17
N LEU A 31 -23.16 12.47 0.84
CA LEU A 31 -22.09 11.61 1.35
C LEU A 31 -21.40 12.30 2.53
N SER A 32 -21.19 11.55 3.60
CA SER A 32 -20.39 11.99 4.74
C SER A 32 -19.30 10.96 5.02
N VAL A 33 -18.23 11.39 5.69
CA VAL A 33 -17.13 10.50 6.05
C VAL A 33 -17.58 9.61 7.20
N ASP A 34 -17.40 8.31 7.06
CA ASP A 34 -17.63 7.34 8.13
C ASP A 34 -16.34 7.16 8.94
N VAL A 35 -15.27 6.73 8.29
CA VAL A 35 -14.02 6.42 8.96
C VAL A 35 -12.85 6.55 7.99
N VAL A 36 -11.70 6.93 8.51
CA VAL A 36 -10.42 6.85 7.81
C VAL A 36 -9.66 5.65 8.36
N ASP A 37 -9.35 4.70 7.48
CA ASP A 37 -8.61 3.50 7.84
C ASP A 37 -7.15 3.60 7.43
N LEU A 38 -6.27 3.08 8.27
CA LEU A 38 -4.86 2.86 7.94
C LEU A 38 -4.56 1.37 7.99
N HIS A 39 -3.58 0.94 7.19
CA HIS A 39 -3.11 -0.44 7.29
C HIS A 39 -2.49 -0.66 8.68
N PRO A 40 -2.85 -1.75 9.39
CA PRO A 40 -2.35 -1.96 10.74
C PRO A 40 -0.82 -2.08 10.84
N ALA A 41 -0.16 -2.55 9.79
CA ALA A 41 1.30 -2.62 9.74
C ALA A 41 2.00 -1.25 9.72
N LEU A 42 1.27 -0.17 9.43
CA LEU A 42 1.79 1.20 9.53
C LEU A 42 1.90 1.70 10.98
N LEU A 43 1.23 1.02 11.92
CA LEU A 43 1.11 1.48 13.31
C LEU A 43 2.29 1.01 14.17
N VAL A 44 3.46 0.89 13.57
CA VAL A 44 4.71 0.55 14.26
C VAL A 44 5.74 1.65 14.02
N MET A 45 6.76 1.72 14.86
CA MET A 45 7.76 2.80 14.85
C MET A 45 8.43 2.97 13.49
N ASP A 46 8.80 1.87 12.83
CA ASP A 46 9.51 1.89 11.54
C ASP A 46 8.73 2.59 10.44
N TRP A 47 7.39 2.60 10.55
CA TRP A 47 6.52 3.17 9.53
C TRP A 47 5.80 4.43 9.99
N ALA A 48 6.11 4.94 11.20
CA ALA A 48 5.36 6.05 11.79
C ALA A 48 5.31 7.29 10.90
N ASN A 49 6.43 7.67 10.29
CA ASN A 49 6.48 8.86 9.45
C ASN A 49 5.72 8.67 8.14
N TYR A 50 5.80 7.47 7.55
CA TYR A 50 5.00 7.15 6.38
C TYR A 50 3.50 7.07 6.71
N ALA A 51 3.15 6.55 7.87
CA ALA A 51 1.76 6.51 8.34
C ALA A 51 1.16 7.92 8.42
N LYS A 52 1.93 8.90 8.88
CA LYS A 52 1.49 10.29 8.90
C LYS A 52 1.20 10.83 7.49
N PHE A 53 2.03 10.48 6.53
CA PHE A 53 1.81 10.87 5.13
C PHE A 53 0.55 10.21 4.57
N VAL A 54 0.34 8.92 4.83
CA VAL A 54 -0.87 8.21 4.39
C VAL A 54 -2.10 8.84 5.00
N LEU A 55 -2.06 9.16 6.28
CA LEU A 55 -3.16 9.85 6.96
C LEU A 55 -3.43 11.23 6.34
N PHE A 56 -2.40 11.98 6.02
CA PHE A 56 -2.54 13.26 5.31
C PHE A 56 -3.22 13.08 3.95
N HIS A 57 -2.81 12.06 3.18
CA HIS A 57 -3.44 11.72 1.90
C HIS A 57 -4.95 11.47 2.08
N GLU A 58 -5.31 10.66 3.07
CA GLU A 58 -6.73 10.37 3.34
C GLU A 58 -7.49 11.60 3.83
N TYR A 59 -6.86 12.46 4.62
CA TYR A 59 -7.49 13.71 5.07
C TYR A 59 -7.75 14.67 3.92
N LEU A 60 -6.96 14.66 2.85
CA LEU A 60 -7.28 15.44 1.66
C LEU A 60 -8.61 14.99 1.05
N HIS A 61 -8.88 13.68 1.05
CA HIS A 61 -10.20 13.16 0.63
C HIS A 61 -11.31 13.66 1.55
N VAL A 62 -11.09 13.64 2.86
CA VAL A 62 -12.06 14.13 3.85
C VAL A 62 -12.39 15.60 3.59
N LEU A 63 -11.40 16.40 3.21
CA LEU A 63 -11.57 17.83 2.93
C LEU A 63 -12.25 18.13 1.59
N GLY A 64 -12.61 17.09 0.83
CA GLY A 64 -13.37 17.23 -0.40
C GLY A 64 -12.62 16.93 -1.69
N HIS A 65 -11.32 16.66 -1.63
CA HIS A 65 -10.51 16.31 -2.80
C HIS A 65 -10.64 14.82 -3.10
N ARG A 66 -11.73 14.41 -3.72
CA ARG A 66 -12.08 12.99 -3.90
C ARG A 66 -11.25 12.30 -4.99
N ALA A 67 -10.93 13.02 -6.06
CA ALA A 67 -10.15 12.50 -7.19
C ALA A 67 -8.67 12.77 -6.98
N HIS A 68 -7.82 11.88 -7.51
CA HIS A 68 -6.36 12.06 -7.53
C HIS A 68 -5.96 12.93 -8.75
N ASP A 69 -6.57 14.10 -8.87
CA ASP A 69 -6.32 15.05 -9.95
C ASP A 69 -5.07 15.91 -9.69
N SER A 70 -4.83 16.91 -10.55
CA SER A 70 -3.67 17.79 -10.43
C SER A 70 -3.69 18.62 -9.15
N VAL A 71 -4.87 19.04 -8.69
CA VAL A 71 -5.03 19.79 -7.43
C VAL A 71 -4.65 18.89 -6.25
N PHE A 72 -5.19 17.67 -6.21
CA PHE A 72 -4.86 16.71 -5.18
C PHE A 72 -3.36 16.42 -5.14
N ARG A 73 -2.75 16.17 -6.30
CA ARG A 73 -1.31 15.88 -6.40
C ARG A 73 -0.45 17.05 -5.91
N THR A 74 -0.87 18.28 -6.19
CA THR A 74 -0.16 19.46 -5.71
C THR A 74 -0.23 19.55 -4.19
N LEU A 75 -1.42 19.34 -3.60
CA LEU A 75 -1.59 19.34 -2.15
C LEU A 75 -0.82 18.20 -1.49
N GLU A 76 -0.86 17.02 -2.07
CA GLU A 76 -0.12 15.85 -1.56
C GLU A 76 1.39 16.12 -1.53
N ARG A 77 1.93 16.73 -2.58
CA ARG A 77 3.36 17.09 -2.64
C ARG A 77 3.77 18.17 -1.64
N SER A 78 2.81 18.88 -1.05
CA SER A 78 3.11 19.87 -0.02
C SER A 78 3.50 19.25 1.33
N TRP A 79 3.37 17.93 1.49
CA TRP A 79 3.81 17.25 2.71
C TRP A 79 5.30 17.45 2.91
N PRO A 80 5.73 17.98 4.09
CA PRO A 80 7.10 18.43 4.29
C PRO A 80 8.14 17.30 4.34
N ASP A 81 7.75 16.10 4.78
CA ASP A 81 8.67 14.95 4.86
C ASP A 81 8.65 14.18 3.54
N ARG A 82 9.52 14.58 2.62
CA ARG A 82 9.61 13.97 1.30
C ARG A 82 10.10 12.53 1.33
N GLU A 83 11.01 12.21 2.24
CA GLU A 83 11.51 10.85 2.40
C GLU A 83 10.37 9.92 2.81
N ALA A 84 9.58 10.32 3.80
CA ALA A 84 8.41 9.56 4.24
C ALA A 84 7.41 9.36 3.09
N SER A 85 7.11 10.42 2.33
CA SER A 85 6.11 10.37 1.25
C SER A 85 6.51 9.42 0.11
N GLN A 86 7.78 9.08 -0.02
CA GLN A 86 8.30 8.21 -1.07
C GLN A 86 8.36 6.73 -0.67
N ARG A 87 7.94 6.38 0.54
CA ARG A 87 8.07 5.02 1.08
C ARG A 87 6.94 4.06 0.67
N GLY A 88 5.98 4.50 -0.15
CA GLY A 88 4.84 3.68 -0.54
C GLY A 88 5.23 2.36 -1.20
N LYS A 89 6.17 2.38 -2.14
CA LYS A 89 6.64 1.16 -2.81
C LYS A 89 7.32 0.20 -1.84
N ALA A 90 8.12 0.73 -0.92
CA ALA A 90 8.80 -0.08 0.08
C ALA A 90 7.79 -0.74 1.03
N PHE A 91 6.74 -0.03 1.42
CA PHE A 91 5.68 -0.60 2.25
C PHE A 91 4.93 -1.71 1.52
N THR A 92 4.53 -1.49 0.26
CA THR A 92 3.90 -2.53 -0.54
C THR A 92 4.78 -3.78 -0.64
N HIS A 93 6.07 -3.59 -0.89
CA HIS A 93 7.03 -4.69 -0.98
C HIS A 93 7.13 -5.44 0.36
N ALA A 94 7.21 -4.72 1.48
CA ALA A 94 7.23 -5.33 2.81
C ALA A 94 5.98 -6.17 3.08
N ARG A 95 4.80 -5.69 2.65
CA ARG A 95 3.54 -6.45 2.80
C ARG A 95 3.54 -7.70 1.92
N ARG A 96 4.05 -7.61 0.70
CA ARG A 96 4.16 -8.77 -0.19
C ARG A 96 5.13 -9.81 0.37
N LEU A 97 6.27 -9.38 0.90
CA LEU A 97 7.22 -10.27 1.56
C LEU A 97 6.60 -10.99 2.76
N ALA A 98 5.90 -10.25 3.61
CA ALA A 98 5.27 -10.80 4.82
C ALA A 98 4.22 -11.87 4.50
N ARG A 99 3.58 -11.81 3.33
CA ARG A 99 2.53 -12.73 2.91
C ARG A 99 3.00 -13.76 1.88
N ALA A 100 4.24 -13.68 1.39
CA ALA A 100 4.74 -14.56 0.37
C ALA A 100 4.82 -16.00 0.86
N LYS A 101 4.39 -16.93 0.01
CA LYS A 101 4.58 -18.38 0.17
C LYS A 101 5.63 -18.90 -0.79
N TRP A 102 5.87 -18.16 -1.86
CA TRP A 102 6.79 -18.50 -2.94
C TRP A 102 7.59 -17.28 -3.33
N HIS A 103 8.81 -17.53 -3.79
CA HIS A 103 9.56 -16.56 -4.57
C HIS A 103 9.69 -17.10 -5.99
N TRP A 104 9.36 -16.28 -6.97
CA TRP A 104 9.70 -16.57 -8.36
C TRP A 104 11.08 -16.00 -8.59
N VAL A 105 12.04 -16.88 -8.83
CA VAL A 105 13.46 -16.53 -8.90
C VAL A 105 13.93 -16.66 -10.34
N CYS A 106 14.67 -15.65 -10.82
CA CYS A 106 15.35 -15.73 -12.11
C CYS A 106 16.65 -16.50 -11.96
N PRO A 107 16.82 -17.64 -12.64
CA PRO A 107 18.06 -18.41 -12.55
C PRO A 107 19.26 -17.71 -13.20
N SER A 108 19.00 -16.68 -14.02
CA SER A 108 20.06 -15.93 -14.72
C SER A 108 20.59 -14.75 -13.90
N CYS A 109 19.72 -13.91 -13.32
CA CYS A 109 20.12 -12.70 -12.59
C CYS A 109 19.82 -12.73 -11.10
N ASP A 110 19.23 -13.81 -10.61
CA ASP A 110 18.87 -14.03 -9.20
C ASP A 110 17.86 -13.01 -8.63
N GLN A 111 17.17 -12.26 -9.47
CA GLN A 111 16.05 -11.43 -9.03
C GLN A 111 14.95 -12.31 -8.44
N ARG A 112 14.35 -11.84 -7.34
CA ARG A 112 13.34 -12.58 -6.59
C ARG A 112 12.06 -11.76 -6.50
N PHE A 113 10.92 -12.42 -6.77
CA PHE A 113 9.61 -11.79 -6.76
C PHE A 113 8.72 -12.53 -5.75
N PRO A 114 8.40 -11.90 -4.61
CA PRO A 114 7.55 -12.55 -3.61
C PRO A 114 6.13 -12.73 -4.14
N ARG A 115 5.59 -13.94 -3.99
CA ARG A 115 4.27 -14.30 -4.50
C ARG A 115 3.57 -15.26 -3.55
N GLN A 116 2.25 -15.30 -3.63
CA GLN A 116 1.43 -16.21 -2.83
C GLN A 116 1.17 -17.56 -3.54
N ARG A 117 1.39 -17.61 -4.84
CA ARG A 117 1.12 -18.80 -5.69
C ARG A 117 2.36 -19.16 -6.50
N ARG A 118 2.39 -20.40 -6.92
CA ARG A 118 3.42 -20.87 -7.86
C ARG A 118 3.20 -20.22 -9.22
N GLY A 119 4.29 -19.94 -9.93
CA GLY A 119 4.25 -19.45 -11.29
C GLY A 119 4.13 -20.58 -12.32
N GLY A 120 4.63 -21.76 -11.98
CA GLY A 120 4.58 -22.92 -12.87
C GLY A 120 5.36 -22.76 -14.16
N GLY A 121 6.40 -21.92 -14.16
CA GLY A 121 7.24 -21.66 -15.34
C GLY A 121 6.60 -20.74 -16.39
N ARG A 122 5.44 -20.15 -16.10
CA ARG A 122 4.69 -19.35 -17.07
C ARG A 122 5.16 -17.89 -17.20
N TYR A 123 5.96 -17.42 -16.25
CA TYR A 123 6.35 -16.01 -16.17
C TYR A 123 7.84 -15.86 -16.45
N LEU A 124 8.19 -14.77 -17.14
CA LEU A 124 9.56 -14.46 -17.52
C LEU A 124 10.12 -13.31 -16.69
N CYS A 125 11.40 -13.36 -16.41
CA CYS A 125 12.11 -12.24 -15.82
C CYS A 125 12.06 -11.04 -16.78
N ARG A 126 11.74 -9.88 -16.27
CA ARG A 126 11.63 -8.66 -17.08
C ARG A 126 12.98 -8.23 -17.65
N SER A 127 14.06 -8.51 -16.95
CA SER A 127 15.42 -8.13 -17.38
C SER A 127 16.04 -9.15 -18.29
N CYS A 128 15.92 -10.44 -17.97
CA CYS A 128 16.63 -11.53 -18.65
C CYS A 128 15.78 -12.29 -19.65
N ARG A 129 14.45 -12.14 -19.60
CA ARG A 129 13.48 -12.94 -20.39
C ARG A 129 13.57 -14.44 -20.15
N THR A 130 14.22 -14.86 -19.05
CA THR A 130 14.34 -16.25 -18.64
C THR A 130 13.12 -16.65 -17.81
N ALA A 131 12.64 -17.89 -17.96
CA ALA A 131 11.53 -18.40 -17.17
C ALA A 131 11.88 -18.39 -15.67
N LEU A 132 10.97 -17.86 -14.87
CA LEU A 132 11.13 -17.80 -13.42
C LEU A 132 10.85 -19.16 -12.79
N VAL A 133 11.63 -19.49 -11.77
CA VAL A 133 11.55 -20.76 -11.03
C VAL A 133 10.87 -20.52 -9.68
N ASP A 134 9.94 -21.39 -9.32
CA ASP A 134 9.26 -21.32 -8.02
C ASP A 134 10.17 -21.89 -6.92
N VAL A 135 10.41 -21.07 -5.88
CA VAL A 135 11.17 -21.47 -4.70
C VAL A 135 10.31 -21.21 -3.47
N PRO A 136 10.05 -22.21 -2.61
CA PRO A 136 9.32 -21.99 -1.37
C PRO A 136 10.05 -21.01 -0.45
N VAL A 137 9.29 -20.14 0.22
CA VAL A 137 9.89 -19.11 1.11
C VAL A 137 10.73 -19.72 2.22
N HIS A 138 10.32 -20.89 2.76
CA HIS A 138 11.05 -21.56 3.84
C HIS A 138 12.39 -22.18 3.39
N ASP A 139 12.62 -22.29 2.09
CA ASP A 139 13.90 -22.80 1.54
C ASP A 139 14.90 -21.66 1.26
N ILE A 140 14.50 -20.43 1.51
CA ILE A 140 15.34 -19.24 1.30
C ILE A 140 15.81 -18.74 2.67
N GLN A 141 16.99 -19.17 3.09
CA GLN A 141 17.69 -18.65 4.26
C GLN A 141 18.89 -17.81 3.85
#